data_261b9010a77279d6d5524b1b2e1ccc46
#
_entry.id   261b9010a77279d6d5524b1b2e1ccc46
#
_cell.length_a   1.000
_cell.length_b   1.000
_cell.length_c   1.000
_cell.angle_alpha   90.00
_cell.angle_beta   90.00
_cell.angle_gamma   90.00
#
_symmetry.space_group_name_H-M   'P 1'
#
loop_
_entity.id
_entity.type
_entity.pdbx_description
1 polymer ?
#
loop_
_entity_poly.entity_id
_entity_poly.type
_entity_poly.pdbx_seq_one_letter_code
_entity_poly.pdbx_strand_id
1 'polypeptide(L)'
;MDGLDLFLNIPTTWGAPVGEKTGLNDLSIGAKWVLVEDGGFSLGVKPELVMPTGDENKSLGNGRPSYAATVMAQLESGEFTWLFNIGASKNRFKLQADRDDKRTLIRRLSAAVLVQSSDRLTLALDVGQADAEDRVERSKPRFALLGAIYSVNKNLDFDIGYKKGLNAAETDRQWGLGVTHRFSTVKD
;
A
#
# COMPACT_ATOMS: atom_id res chain seq x y z
N MET A 1 15.92 11.94 -14.87
CA MET A 1 15.77 11.83 -13.41
C MET A 1 15.61 10.35 -13.14
N ASP A 2 16.72 9.73 -12.85
CA ASP A 2 16.71 8.33 -12.49
C ASP A 2 16.18 8.22 -11.05
N GLY A 3 15.32 7.23 -10.78
CA GLY A 3 14.76 7.00 -9.43
C GLY A 3 13.44 7.72 -9.09
N LEU A 4 12.68 8.23 -10.07
CA LEU A 4 11.34 8.77 -9.86
C LEU A 4 10.31 7.97 -10.65
N ASP A 5 9.40 7.30 -9.95
CA ASP A 5 8.24 6.62 -10.51
C ASP A 5 6.96 7.40 -10.18
N LEU A 6 6.06 7.51 -11.13
CA LEU A 6 4.71 8.00 -10.91
C LEU A 6 3.74 6.82 -10.87
N PHE A 7 2.74 6.87 -9.99
CA PHE A 7 1.75 5.81 -9.90
C PHE A 7 0.34 6.36 -9.76
N LEU A 8 -0.61 5.56 -10.24
CA LEU A 8 -2.05 5.72 -10.02
C LEU A 8 -2.55 4.43 -9.36
N ASN A 9 -3.27 4.57 -8.24
CA ASN A 9 -3.90 3.45 -7.56
C ASN A 9 -5.42 3.57 -7.65
N ILE A 10 -6.08 2.48 -8.05
CA ILE A 10 -7.55 2.39 -8.28
C ILE A 10 -8.08 1.25 -7.40
N PRO A 11 -8.29 1.48 -6.10
CA PRO A 11 -8.74 0.42 -5.21
C PRO A 11 -10.23 0.12 -5.42
N THR A 12 -10.57 -1.15 -5.31
CA THR A 12 -11.94 -1.64 -5.43
C THR A 12 -12.25 -2.59 -4.29
N THR A 13 -13.40 -2.44 -3.66
CA THR A 13 -13.89 -3.34 -2.62
C THR A 13 -14.91 -4.31 -3.22
N TRP A 14 -14.69 -5.62 -3.01
CA TRP A 14 -15.58 -6.69 -3.46
C TRP A 14 -15.85 -7.68 -2.34
N GLY A 15 -17.04 -8.28 -2.36
CA GLY A 15 -17.36 -9.39 -1.46
C GLY A 15 -17.23 -9.02 0.01
N ALA A 16 -17.47 -7.77 0.32
CA ALA A 16 -17.43 -7.24 1.65
C ALA A 16 -18.39 -8.01 2.59
N PRO A 17 -18.10 -8.07 3.90
CA PRO A 17 -19.03 -8.59 4.90
C PRO A 17 -20.42 -7.97 4.79
N VAL A 18 -21.42 -8.65 5.34
CA VAL A 18 -22.81 -8.16 5.32
C VAL A 18 -22.87 -6.74 5.89
N GLY A 19 -23.36 -5.79 5.10
CA GLY A 19 -23.47 -4.37 5.48
C GLY A 19 -22.42 -3.45 4.84
N GLU A 20 -21.30 -3.96 4.36
CA GLU A 20 -20.34 -3.18 3.57
C GLU A 20 -20.74 -3.08 2.11
N LYS A 21 -20.29 -2.03 1.45
CA LYS A 21 -20.68 -1.74 0.06
C LYS A 21 -19.57 -2.16 -0.90
N THR A 22 -19.97 -2.72 -2.04
CA THR A 22 -19.05 -3.02 -3.15
C THR A 22 -18.94 -1.82 -4.07
N GLY A 23 -17.73 -1.51 -4.56
CA GLY A 23 -17.50 -0.42 -5.51
C GLY A 23 -16.07 0.07 -5.56
N LEU A 24 -15.86 1.15 -6.32
CA LEU A 24 -14.60 1.86 -6.38
C LEU A 24 -14.41 2.69 -5.10
N ASN A 25 -13.21 2.63 -4.55
CA ASN A 25 -12.79 3.46 -3.43
C ASN A 25 -12.16 4.77 -3.92
N ASP A 26 -11.64 5.58 -3.01
CA ASP A 26 -10.91 6.78 -3.36
C ASP A 26 -9.66 6.44 -4.18
N LEU A 27 -9.50 7.07 -5.34
CA LEU A 27 -8.30 6.95 -6.17
C LEU A 27 -7.14 7.65 -5.49
N SER A 28 -5.92 7.18 -5.74
CA SER A 28 -4.74 7.93 -5.35
C SER A 28 -3.72 8.05 -6.47
N ILE A 29 -3.05 9.21 -6.49
CA ILE A 29 -1.88 9.47 -7.34
C ILE A 29 -0.71 9.81 -6.46
N GLY A 30 0.47 9.44 -6.88
CA GLY A 30 1.68 9.74 -6.13
C GLY A 30 2.95 9.53 -6.94
N ALA A 31 4.04 9.76 -6.24
CA ALA A 31 5.37 9.53 -6.77
C ALA A 31 6.16 8.68 -5.77
N LYS A 32 7.03 7.82 -6.28
CA LYS A 32 8.08 7.15 -5.51
C LYS A 32 9.41 7.74 -5.96
N TRP A 33 10.11 8.34 -5.04
CA TRP A 33 11.38 8.99 -5.31
C TRP A 33 12.50 8.35 -4.48
N VAL A 34 13.51 7.79 -5.15
CA VAL A 34 14.73 7.28 -4.52
C VAL A 34 15.65 8.48 -4.27
N LEU A 35 16.01 8.69 -3.00
CA LEU A 35 16.83 9.80 -2.54
C LEU A 35 18.30 9.40 -2.40
N VAL A 36 18.54 8.14 -2.01
CA VAL A 36 19.86 7.57 -1.80
C VAL A 36 19.85 6.15 -2.37
N GLU A 37 20.90 5.80 -3.08
CA GLU A 37 21.16 4.45 -3.57
C GLU A 37 22.68 4.22 -3.51
N ASP A 38 23.11 3.26 -2.69
CA ASP A 38 24.52 2.93 -2.52
C ASP A 38 24.69 1.48 -2.01
N GLY A 39 25.51 0.69 -2.68
CA GLY A 39 25.97 -0.63 -2.22
C GLY A 39 24.85 -1.63 -1.89
N GLY A 40 23.71 -1.60 -2.60
CA GLY A 40 22.54 -2.44 -2.34
C GLY A 40 21.59 -1.86 -1.29
N PHE A 41 21.90 -0.70 -0.71
CA PHE A 41 20.99 0.06 0.15
C PHE A 41 20.30 1.16 -0.67
N SER A 42 18.99 1.32 -0.48
CA SER A 42 18.23 2.43 -1.04
C SER A 42 17.32 3.05 0.00
N LEU A 43 17.19 4.37 -0.05
CA LEU A 43 16.25 5.13 0.76
C LEU A 43 15.39 6.00 -0.16
N GLY A 44 14.08 5.94 0.03
CA GLY A 44 13.14 6.70 -0.78
C GLY A 44 11.96 7.24 -0.01
N VAL A 45 11.21 8.12 -0.67
CA VAL A 45 9.96 8.68 -0.17
C VAL A 45 8.85 8.49 -1.18
N LYS A 46 7.63 8.27 -0.67
CA LYS A 46 6.42 8.08 -1.48
C LYS A 46 5.33 9.03 -0.99
N PRO A 47 5.27 10.28 -1.46
CA PRO A 47 4.11 11.13 -1.27
C PRO A 47 2.93 10.66 -2.13
N GLU A 48 1.72 10.83 -1.59
CA GLU A 48 0.49 10.38 -2.21
C GLU A 48 -0.67 11.35 -1.92
N LEU A 49 -1.44 11.67 -2.94
CA LEU A 49 -2.69 12.41 -2.86
C LEU A 49 -3.85 11.45 -3.11
N VAL A 50 -4.75 11.33 -2.13
CA VAL A 50 -5.97 10.52 -2.21
C VAL A 50 -7.12 11.43 -2.62
N MET A 51 -7.71 11.17 -3.77
CA MET A 51 -8.81 11.96 -4.35
C MET A 51 -10.15 11.37 -3.92
N PRO A 52 -11.14 12.21 -3.54
CA PRO A 52 -12.42 11.76 -3.03
C PRO A 52 -13.35 11.29 -4.17
N THR A 53 -13.01 10.19 -4.81
CA THR A 53 -13.74 9.61 -5.92
C THR A 53 -14.67 8.48 -5.53
N GLY A 54 -14.45 7.87 -4.36
CA GLY A 54 -15.33 6.88 -3.76
C GLY A 54 -16.58 7.53 -3.15
N ASP A 55 -17.63 6.73 -2.97
CA ASP A 55 -18.88 7.18 -2.35
C ASP A 55 -18.76 7.13 -0.83
N GLU A 56 -18.65 8.29 -0.20
CA GLU A 56 -18.51 8.40 1.26
C GLU A 56 -19.72 7.87 2.02
N ASN A 57 -20.93 7.91 1.42
CA ASN A 57 -22.14 7.37 2.04
C ASN A 57 -22.19 5.83 2.02
N LYS A 58 -21.30 5.21 1.23
CA LYS A 58 -21.10 3.77 1.18
C LYS A 58 -19.82 3.32 1.87
N SER A 59 -19.15 4.20 2.61
CA SER A 59 -17.84 3.94 3.22
C SER A 59 -16.75 3.54 2.20
N LEU A 60 -16.89 3.95 0.94
CA LEU A 60 -15.92 3.69 -0.13
C LEU A 60 -14.93 4.84 -0.32
N GLY A 61 -15.11 5.94 0.41
CA GLY A 61 -14.24 7.10 0.34
C GLY A 61 -14.43 8.06 1.50
N ASN A 62 -13.54 9.03 1.60
CA ASN A 62 -13.56 10.03 2.67
C ASN A 62 -14.38 11.28 2.30
N GLY A 63 -14.77 11.43 1.03
CA GLY A 63 -15.51 12.58 0.49
C GLY A 63 -14.71 13.89 0.53
N ARG A 64 -13.41 13.86 0.91
CA ARG A 64 -12.47 14.99 0.87
C ARG A 64 -11.06 14.51 0.51
N PRO A 65 -10.26 15.34 -0.18
CA PRO A 65 -8.85 15.00 -0.46
C PRO A 65 -8.09 14.71 0.82
N SER A 66 -7.32 13.61 0.81
CA SER A 66 -6.46 13.15 1.89
C SER A 66 -5.03 13.01 1.38
N TYR A 67 -4.06 12.98 2.28
CA TYR A 67 -2.64 12.98 1.92
C TYR A 67 -1.94 11.84 2.67
N ALA A 68 -0.98 11.21 2.03
CA ALA A 68 -0.12 10.23 2.67
C ALA A 68 1.34 10.45 2.28
N ALA A 69 2.24 9.99 3.12
CA ALA A 69 3.65 9.90 2.82
C ALA A 69 4.24 8.66 3.47
N THR A 70 5.15 7.99 2.77
CA THR A 70 5.89 6.83 3.27
C THR A 70 7.37 7.05 3.02
N VAL A 71 8.19 6.81 4.04
CA VAL A 71 9.64 6.63 3.92
C VAL A 71 9.89 5.14 3.76
N MET A 72 10.70 4.78 2.79
CA MET A 72 10.98 3.40 2.42
C MET A 72 12.50 3.20 2.45
N ALA A 73 12.95 2.16 3.12
CA ALA A 73 14.33 1.70 3.05
C ALA A 73 14.36 0.29 2.46
N GLN A 74 15.34 0.03 1.60
CA GLN A 74 15.59 -1.27 0.98
C GLN A 74 17.03 -1.65 1.21
N LEU A 75 17.26 -2.94 1.45
CA LEU A 75 18.58 -3.54 1.56
C LEU A 75 18.60 -4.84 0.76
N GLU A 76 19.49 -4.93 -0.22
CA GLU A 76 19.72 -6.11 -1.04
C GLU A 76 20.88 -6.94 -0.47
N SER A 77 20.68 -8.23 -0.35
CA SER A 77 21.69 -9.17 0.17
C SER A 77 21.52 -10.55 -0.50
N GLY A 78 22.27 -10.78 -1.56
CA GLY A 78 22.14 -11.98 -2.39
C GLY A 78 20.76 -12.08 -3.04
N GLU A 79 20.05 -13.19 -2.80
CA GLU A 79 18.69 -13.41 -3.33
C GLU A 79 17.60 -12.72 -2.51
N PHE A 80 17.96 -12.07 -1.39
CA PHE A 80 17.03 -11.43 -0.48
C PHE A 80 17.01 -9.91 -0.67
N THR A 81 15.81 -9.34 -0.73
CA THR A 81 15.60 -7.90 -0.61
C THR A 81 14.76 -7.63 0.63
N TRP A 82 15.30 -6.88 1.56
CA TRP A 82 14.63 -6.45 2.78
C TRP A 82 14.04 -5.06 2.57
N LEU A 83 12.79 -4.88 2.95
CA LEU A 83 12.06 -3.63 2.82
C LEU A 83 11.55 -3.19 4.19
N PHE A 84 11.70 -1.90 4.49
CA PHE A 84 11.18 -1.29 5.70
C PHE A 84 10.42 -0.02 5.33
N ASN A 85 9.19 0.10 5.81
CA ASN A 85 8.33 1.23 5.50
C ASN A 85 7.79 1.87 6.77
N ILE A 86 7.89 3.20 6.84
CA ILE A 86 7.25 4.02 7.86
C ILE A 86 6.41 5.06 7.14
N GLY A 87 5.12 5.06 7.37
CA GLY A 87 4.19 5.94 6.69
C GLY A 87 3.20 6.61 7.62
N ALA A 88 2.63 7.70 7.14
CA ALA A 88 1.50 8.35 7.76
C ALA A 88 0.53 8.88 6.71
N SER A 89 -0.77 8.82 7.02
CA SER A 89 -1.79 9.49 6.21
C SER A 89 -2.56 10.49 7.05
N LYS A 90 -2.87 11.64 6.45
CA LYS A 90 -3.79 12.63 7.02
C LYS A 90 -5.11 12.55 6.27
N ASN A 91 -6.08 11.87 6.87
CA ASN A 91 -7.41 11.68 6.33
C ASN A 91 -8.29 12.89 6.64
N ARG A 92 -9.13 13.27 5.70
CA ARG A 92 -10.11 14.34 5.84
C ARG A 92 -11.46 13.80 5.44
N PHE A 93 -12.44 13.92 6.34
CA PHE A 93 -13.76 13.33 6.15
C PHE A 93 -14.81 14.41 5.87
N LYS A 94 -15.73 14.12 4.94
CA LYS A 94 -16.88 14.98 4.62
C LYS A 94 -18.02 14.77 5.63
N LEU A 95 -18.32 13.52 5.96
CA LEU A 95 -19.37 13.16 6.89
C LEU A 95 -19.01 13.55 8.33
N GLN A 96 -19.98 14.09 9.07
CA GLN A 96 -19.77 14.51 10.47
C GLN A 96 -19.46 13.29 11.34
N ALA A 97 -20.21 12.19 11.19
CA ALA A 97 -19.99 10.95 11.93
C ALA A 97 -18.53 10.46 11.79
N ASP A 98 -18.00 10.42 10.55
CA ASP A 98 -16.60 10.03 10.33
C ASP A 98 -15.61 11.00 11.00
N ARG A 99 -15.91 12.30 11.05
CA ARG A 99 -15.06 13.29 11.75
C ARG A 99 -15.04 13.08 13.26
N ASP A 100 -16.15 12.62 13.82
CA ASP A 100 -16.28 12.39 15.25
C ASP A 100 -15.66 11.06 15.67
N ASP A 101 -15.82 10.00 14.86
CA ASP A 101 -15.43 8.64 15.20
C ASP A 101 -14.04 8.26 14.69
N LYS A 102 -13.58 8.79 13.53
CA LYS A 102 -12.33 8.35 12.90
C LYS A 102 -11.13 9.26 13.21
N ARG A 103 -9.95 8.65 13.27
CA ARG A 103 -8.68 9.36 13.40
C ARG A 103 -8.32 10.02 12.09
N THR A 104 -7.90 11.28 12.17
CA THR A 104 -7.41 12.02 11.01
C THR A 104 -5.95 11.67 10.66
N LEU A 105 -5.16 11.23 11.62
CA LEU A 105 -3.78 10.82 11.42
C LEU A 105 -3.64 9.32 11.70
N ILE A 106 -3.25 8.57 10.68
CA ILE A 106 -2.98 7.13 10.75
C ILE A 106 -1.52 6.89 10.42
N ARG A 107 -0.79 6.30 11.35
CA ARG A 107 0.61 5.89 11.16
C ARG A 107 0.66 4.43 10.79
N ARG A 108 1.64 4.06 9.96
CA ARG A 108 1.85 2.69 9.48
C ARG A 108 3.32 2.33 9.57
N LEU A 109 3.59 1.07 9.86
CA LEU A 109 4.91 0.48 9.87
C LEU A 109 4.81 -0.90 9.25
N SER A 110 5.69 -1.24 8.30
CA SER A 110 5.83 -2.60 7.81
C SER A 110 7.28 -2.98 7.54
N ALA A 111 7.52 -4.28 7.54
CA ALA A 111 8.78 -4.87 7.11
C ALA A 111 8.48 -6.08 6.24
N ALA A 112 9.17 -6.16 5.09
CA ALA A 112 9.01 -7.27 4.16
C ALA A 112 10.35 -7.85 3.77
N VAL A 113 10.32 -9.12 3.38
CA VAL A 113 11.41 -9.78 2.69
C VAL A 113 10.89 -10.33 1.36
N LEU A 114 11.64 -10.04 0.30
CA LEU A 114 11.44 -10.64 -1.01
C LEU A 114 12.56 -11.63 -1.27
N VAL A 115 12.23 -12.76 -1.88
CA VAL A 115 13.17 -13.81 -2.24
C VAL A 115 13.02 -14.07 -3.74
N GLN A 116 14.10 -13.85 -4.48
CA GLN A 116 14.17 -14.19 -5.91
C GLN A 116 14.25 -15.72 -6.03
N SER A 117 13.12 -16.38 -6.25
CA SER A 117 13.05 -17.85 -6.33
C SER A 117 13.43 -18.38 -7.71
N SER A 118 13.30 -17.57 -8.75
CA SER A 118 13.78 -17.84 -10.11
C SER A 118 13.89 -16.53 -10.88
N ASP A 119 14.41 -16.58 -12.13
CA ASP A 119 14.53 -15.41 -13.02
C ASP A 119 13.21 -14.63 -13.22
N ARG A 120 12.07 -15.28 -12.96
CA ARG A 120 10.74 -14.70 -13.19
C ARG A 120 9.84 -14.70 -11.96
N LEU A 121 10.23 -15.35 -10.87
CA LEU A 121 9.38 -15.49 -9.69
C LEU A 121 10.07 -14.95 -8.45
N THR A 122 9.46 -13.93 -7.86
CA THR A 122 9.81 -13.40 -6.55
C THR A 122 8.71 -13.74 -5.55
N LEU A 123 9.07 -14.30 -4.42
CA LEU A 123 8.17 -14.53 -3.29
C LEU A 123 8.33 -13.39 -2.30
N ALA A 124 7.25 -13.02 -1.63
CA ALA A 124 7.22 -11.93 -0.65
C ALA A 124 6.56 -12.37 0.65
N LEU A 125 7.15 -11.97 1.76
CA LEU A 125 6.53 -12.00 3.08
C LEU A 125 6.57 -10.58 3.63
N ASP A 126 5.42 -10.01 4.01
CA ASP A 126 5.30 -8.70 4.64
C ASP A 126 4.54 -8.81 5.96
N VAL A 127 5.00 -8.09 6.95
CA VAL A 127 4.31 -7.94 8.24
C VAL A 127 4.19 -6.47 8.57
N GLY A 128 3.06 -6.06 9.12
CA GLY A 128 2.87 -4.65 9.42
C GLY A 128 1.82 -4.39 10.49
N GLN A 129 1.78 -3.13 10.88
CA GLN A 129 0.78 -2.59 11.77
C GLN A 129 0.42 -1.15 11.40
N ALA A 130 -0.77 -0.73 11.80
CA ALA A 130 -1.24 0.64 11.66
C ALA A 130 -1.90 1.14 12.95
N ASP A 131 -2.09 2.44 13.06
CA ASP A 131 -3.06 2.96 14.03
C ASP A 131 -4.47 2.54 13.58
N ALA A 132 -5.35 2.21 14.53
CA ALA A 132 -6.76 1.95 14.23
C ALA A 132 -7.41 3.20 13.64
N GLU A 133 -8.33 3.03 12.69
CA GLU A 133 -9.08 4.17 12.13
C GLU A 133 -10.06 4.76 13.14
N ASP A 134 -10.71 3.92 13.92
CA ASP A 134 -11.60 4.32 14.98
C ASP A 134 -10.82 4.93 16.17
N ARG A 135 -11.29 6.06 16.70
CA ARG A 135 -10.64 6.78 17.81
C ARG A 135 -10.71 6.06 19.13
N VAL A 136 -11.76 5.27 19.37
CA VAL A 136 -11.95 4.53 20.64
C VAL A 136 -11.21 3.20 20.61
N GLU A 137 -10.95 2.63 19.42
CA GLU A 137 -10.18 1.39 19.28
C GLU A 137 -8.73 1.62 19.67
N ARG A 138 -8.23 0.84 20.63
CA ARG A 138 -6.85 0.90 21.11
C ARG A 138 -5.96 -0.15 20.47
N SER A 139 -6.55 -1.24 19.98
CA SER A 139 -5.81 -2.31 19.31
C SER A 139 -5.34 -1.83 17.94
N LYS A 140 -4.05 -1.93 17.70
CA LYS A 140 -3.48 -1.60 16.40
C LYS A 140 -3.72 -2.76 15.44
N PRO A 141 -4.36 -2.55 14.28
CA PRO A 141 -4.46 -3.55 13.23
C PRO A 141 -3.06 -4.09 12.88
N ARG A 142 -2.93 -5.41 12.81
CA ARG A 142 -1.67 -6.11 12.47
C ARG A 142 -1.95 -7.17 11.43
N PHE A 143 -1.05 -7.31 10.49
CA PHE A 143 -1.19 -8.29 9.42
C PHE A 143 0.12 -9.02 9.12
N ALA A 144 -0.01 -10.19 8.50
CA ALA A 144 1.00 -10.84 7.70
C ALA A 144 0.47 -11.05 6.29
N LEU A 145 1.33 -10.88 5.28
CA LEU A 145 0.99 -11.06 3.88
C LEU A 145 2.02 -11.98 3.24
N LEU A 146 1.52 -12.96 2.50
CA LEU A 146 2.31 -13.77 1.59
C LEU A 146 1.98 -13.35 0.17
N GLY A 147 3.00 -13.13 -0.65
CA GLY A 147 2.84 -12.68 -2.03
C GLY A 147 3.75 -13.44 -2.99
N ALA A 148 3.37 -13.40 -4.26
CA ALA A 148 4.18 -13.85 -5.37
C ALA A 148 4.09 -12.82 -6.50
N ILE A 149 5.24 -12.47 -7.09
CA ILE A 149 5.38 -11.57 -8.23
C ILE A 149 5.94 -12.37 -9.39
N TYR A 150 5.25 -12.40 -10.51
CA TYR A 150 5.68 -13.07 -11.72
C TYR A 150 6.01 -12.06 -12.81
N SER A 151 7.29 -11.98 -13.18
CA SER A 151 7.81 -11.11 -14.23
C SER A 151 7.65 -11.77 -15.60
N VAL A 152 6.71 -11.29 -16.40
CA VAL A 152 6.51 -11.74 -17.77
C VAL A 152 7.70 -11.30 -18.64
N ASN A 153 8.12 -10.04 -18.46
CA ASN A 153 9.28 -9.44 -19.11
C ASN A 153 9.76 -8.25 -18.27
N LYS A 154 10.76 -7.50 -18.76
CA LYS A 154 11.35 -6.33 -18.06
C LYS A 154 10.34 -5.25 -17.67
N ASN A 155 9.22 -5.18 -18.39
CA ASN A 155 8.25 -4.09 -18.28
C ASN A 155 6.92 -4.51 -17.67
N LEU A 156 6.65 -5.81 -17.47
CA LEU A 156 5.36 -6.30 -17.05
C LEU A 156 5.48 -7.37 -15.99
N ASP A 157 4.91 -7.07 -14.80
CA ASP A 157 4.74 -8.02 -13.71
C ASP A 157 3.26 -8.21 -13.39
N PHE A 158 2.93 -9.43 -12.98
CA PHE A 158 1.68 -9.77 -12.30
C PHE A 158 1.99 -10.17 -10.88
N ASP A 159 1.17 -9.75 -9.94
CA ASP A 159 1.32 -10.13 -8.55
C ASP A 159 0.00 -10.63 -7.95
N ILE A 160 0.15 -11.51 -6.97
CA ILE A 160 -0.92 -12.01 -6.12
C ILE A 160 -0.47 -11.97 -4.67
N GLY A 161 -1.34 -11.54 -3.78
CA GLY A 161 -1.07 -11.49 -2.35
C GLY A 161 -2.24 -12.04 -1.53
N TYR A 162 -1.91 -12.73 -0.47
CA TYR A 162 -2.84 -13.15 0.57
C TYR A 162 -2.45 -12.51 1.90
N LYS A 163 -3.32 -11.62 2.40
CA LYS A 163 -3.14 -10.98 3.71
C LYS A 163 -4.02 -11.67 4.75
N LYS A 164 -3.43 -11.96 5.91
CA LYS A 164 -4.09 -12.47 7.11
C LYS A 164 -3.99 -11.43 8.22
N GLY A 165 -5.13 -11.07 8.81
CA GLY A 165 -5.16 -10.30 10.04
C GLY A 165 -4.63 -11.11 11.22
N LEU A 166 -3.76 -10.51 12.01
CA LEU A 166 -3.13 -11.14 13.18
C LEU A 166 -3.85 -10.80 14.49
N ASN A 167 -4.85 -9.93 14.44
CA ASN A 167 -5.72 -9.60 15.57
C ASN A 167 -7.10 -9.16 15.06
N ALA A 168 -8.07 -9.03 15.97
CA ALA A 168 -9.45 -8.69 15.64
C ALA A 168 -9.64 -7.26 15.08
N ALA A 169 -8.65 -6.38 15.22
CA ALA A 169 -8.69 -5.02 14.68
C ALA A 169 -8.32 -4.97 13.17
N GLU A 170 -7.81 -6.06 12.61
CA GLU A 170 -7.46 -6.15 11.19
C GLU A 170 -8.44 -7.06 10.46
N THR A 171 -8.67 -6.80 9.16
CA THR A 171 -9.45 -7.68 8.29
C THR A 171 -8.91 -9.10 8.32
N ASP A 172 -9.76 -10.08 8.63
CA ASP A 172 -9.33 -11.46 8.85
C ASP A 172 -8.58 -12.05 7.65
N ARG A 173 -9.12 -11.85 6.44
CA ARG A 173 -8.51 -12.37 5.19
C ARG A 173 -8.76 -11.39 4.05
N GLN A 174 -7.73 -11.20 3.23
CA GLN A 174 -7.84 -10.38 2.02
C GLN A 174 -6.95 -10.96 0.91
N TRP A 175 -7.47 -11.00 -0.30
CA TRP A 175 -6.71 -11.29 -1.51
C TRP A 175 -6.45 -10.01 -2.28
N GLY A 176 -5.26 -9.88 -2.84
CA GLY A 176 -4.88 -8.81 -3.74
C GLY A 176 -4.34 -9.37 -5.05
N LEU A 177 -4.66 -8.70 -6.14
CA LEU A 177 -4.08 -8.95 -7.47
C LEU A 177 -3.54 -7.64 -7.98
N GLY A 178 -2.36 -7.65 -8.57
CA GLY A 178 -1.74 -6.46 -9.12
C GLY A 178 -1.14 -6.72 -10.49
N VAL A 179 -1.02 -5.64 -11.24
CA VAL A 179 -0.31 -5.57 -12.51
C VAL A 179 0.58 -4.35 -12.49
N THR A 180 1.87 -4.54 -12.68
CA THR A 180 2.84 -3.45 -12.79
C THR A 180 3.35 -3.38 -14.21
N HIS A 181 3.15 -2.25 -14.87
CA HIS A 181 3.74 -1.97 -16.18
C HIS A 181 4.73 -0.81 -16.07
N ARG A 182 5.97 -1.02 -16.53
CA ARG A 182 7.04 0.00 -16.54
C ARG A 182 7.17 0.56 -17.94
N PHE A 183 7.04 1.87 -18.06
CA PHE A 183 7.28 2.61 -19.29
C PHE A 183 8.73 3.10 -19.26
N SER A 184 9.62 2.48 -20.05
CA SER A 184 10.95 3.04 -20.23
C SER A 184 10.90 4.12 -21.31
N THR A 185 11.18 5.35 -20.97
CA THR A 185 11.52 6.39 -21.92
C THR A 185 12.98 6.17 -22.34
N VAL A 186 13.23 5.23 -23.25
CA VAL A 186 14.54 5.17 -23.92
C VAL A 186 14.60 6.38 -24.84
N LYS A 187 15.44 7.33 -24.52
CA LYS A 187 15.99 8.23 -25.54
C LYS A 187 17.06 7.42 -26.27
N ASP A 188 16.76 7.01 -27.52
CA ASP A 188 17.78 6.62 -28.50
C ASP A 188 18.78 7.77 -28.73
#